data_3adbb2514b2b0fe7653f9bf16d6bca45
#
_entry.id   3adbb2514b2b0fe7653f9bf16d6bca45
#
_cell.length_a   1.000
_cell.length_b   1.000
_cell.length_c   1.000
_cell.angle_alpha   90.00
_cell.angle_beta   90.00
_cell.angle_gamma   90.00
#
_symmetry.space_group_name_H-M   'P 1'
#
loop_
_entity.id
_entity.type
_entity.pdbx_description
1 polymer ?
#
loop_
_entity_poly.entity_id
_entity_poly.type
_entity_poly.pdbx_seq_one_letter_code
_entity_poly.pdbx_strand_id
1 'polypeptide(L)'
;MQLWLYLHFPALQLDALFAEQNDQTNVDDQAMVIVDGQRFQIVQANPMALEHGIKIGMGLGSASALCHQLQVHPYQVEQEQQTLVDIAQWLYLVTSDIVLVPPQGILLKVSDMLCLYGGIERYWQSLSQHLNQLGYRYSYSTGFSPYSAILLTKSAKMLISSDKNQLLECIKTYPLSATELASKQVAALQRVGVNNLAELLSLPMAELARRFDIDLVNYVGRLLGQFKHPLDFYHPPEKFHSYLELLYEIENIQWLERPLKKLLERLELFLTLRNHVAYELQLTLHQRDKQSDTIRFTSACGDYMAKHWLKLCRLTLESLKLKAPVQGLTLAIVRGGALEATSRDMFNGPQGQQTPLELIGLLQAKLGKENVRKVALSHDPRPEKATQLCDPTLPIPSKPHVARCRPSFLLPTPEPLQEKVSIVQGPERFVTGWWDGDDITRDYFIARSNTGRWLWVFRNQDKQWFLHGQFS
;
A
#
# COMPACT_ATOMS: atom_id res chain seq x y z
N MET A 1 23.93 -19.96 19.10
CA MET A 1 24.00 -18.56 19.58
C MET A 1 22.98 -17.78 18.78
N GLN A 2 22.11 -16.99 19.43
CA GLN A 2 21.23 -16.08 18.72
C GLN A 2 21.99 -14.79 18.43
N LEU A 3 21.94 -14.33 17.18
CA LEU A 3 22.52 -13.07 16.76
C LEU A 3 21.40 -12.06 16.44
N TRP A 4 21.51 -10.87 16.94
CA TRP A 4 20.56 -9.77 16.79
C TRP A 4 21.24 -8.59 16.13
N LEU A 5 20.50 -7.79 15.38
CA LEU A 5 20.91 -6.51 14.84
C LEU A 5 19.91 -5.45 15.28
N TYR A 6 20.37 -4.39 15.87
CA TYR A 6 19.51 -3.26 16.20
C TYR A 6 19.79 -2.09 15.28
N LEU A 7 18.73 -1.49 14.78
CA LEU A 7 18.72 -0.27 13.97
C LEU A 7 18.08 0.83 14.81
N HIS A 8 18.77 1.96 14.94
CA HIS A 8 18.27 3.13 15.67
C HIS A 8 18.19 4.32 14.72
N PHE A 9 17.05 4.99 14.69
CA PHE A 9 16.71 6.11 13.81
C PHE A 9 16.57 7.38 14.64
N PRO A 10 17.64 8.17 14.86
CA PRO A 10 17.66 9.27 15.84
C PRO A 10 16.79 10.46 15.45
N ALA A 11 16.45 10.60 14.17
CA ALA A 11 15.71 11.74 13.65
C ALA A 11 14.56 11.29 12.73
N LEU A 12 13.83 10.27 13.15
CA LEU A 12 12.87 9.54 12.32
C LEU A 12 11.75 10.43 11.74
N GLN A 13 11.12 11.26 12.57
CA GLN A 13 10.06 12.17 12.11
C GLN A 13 10.64 13.27 11.20
N LEU A 14 11.82 13.78 11.52
CA LEU A 14 12.49 14.80 10.73
C LEU A 14 12.86 14.27 9.34
N ASP A 15 13.46 13.07 9.28
CA ASP A 15 13.87 12.43 8.03
C ASP A 15 12.65 12.08 7.15
N ALA A 16 11.51 11.72 7.78
CA ALA A 16 10.25 11.52 7.07
C ALA A 16 9.77 12.82 6.40
N LEU A 17 9.86 13.95 7.08
CA LEU A 17 9.52 15.27 6.52
C LEU A 17 10.45 15.66 5.34
N PHE A 18 11.75 15.34 5.43
CA PHE A 18 12.70 15.56 4.33
C PHE A 18 12.38 14.69 3.11
N ALA A 19 12.07 13.43 3.30
CA ALA A 19 11.64 12.54 2.22
C ALA A 19 10.39 13.08 1.51
N GLU A 20 9.58 13.86 2.21
CA GLU A 20 8.38 14.50 1.66
C GLU A 20 8.66 15.75 0.83
N GLN A 21 9.74 16.47 1.13
CA GLN A 21 10.03 17.78 0.53
C GLN A 21 11.02 17.73 -0.64
N ASN A 22 11.72 16.61 -0.85
CA ASN A 22 12.84 16.47 -1.80
C ASN A 22 12.51 16.71 -3.29
N ASP A 23 11.26 17.05 -3.64
CA ASP A 23 10.85 17.41 -5.01
C ASP A 23 10.81 18.94 -5.29
N GLN A 24 11.01 19.80 -4.31
CA GLN A 24 10.96 21.26 -4.51
C GLN A 24 11.90 22.01 -3.57
N THR A 25 13.01 22.47 -4.06
CA THR A 25 13.97 23.38 -3.43
C THR A 25 15.06 22.72 -2.55
N ASN A 26 16.24 23.36 -2.51
CA ASN A 26 17.39 23.05 -1.64
C ASN A 26 17.04 23.11 -0.15
N VAL A 27 16.28 22.11 0.31
CA VAL A 27 15.81 22.01 1.71
C VAL A 27 16.96 21.66 2.66
N ASP A 28 18.06 21.14 2.14
CA ASP A 28 19.28 20.85 2.91
C ASP A 28 19.91 22.11 3.52
N ASP A 29 19.57 23.30 3.04
CA ASP A 29 20.14 24.57 3.51
C ASP A 29 19.35 25.23 4.67
N GLN A 30 18.25 24.63 5.15
CA GLN A 30 17.45 25.22 6.21
C GLN A 30 17.57 24.45 7.53
N ALA A 31 17.80 25.19 8.64
CA ALA A 31 17.81 24.61 9.97
C ALA A 31 16.38 24.21 10.39
N MET A 32 16.18 22.92 10.70
CA MET A 32 14.89 22.37 11.12
C MET A 32 14.99 21.60 12.43
N VAL A 33 13.96 21.71 13.27
CA VAL A 33 13.86 21.00 14.54
C VAL A 33 12.45 20.47 14.77
N ILE A 34 12.38 19.35 15.49
CA ILE A 34 11.13 18.81 16.05
C ILE A 34 11.11 19.15 17.54
N VAL A 35 9.99 19.69 18.02
CA VAL A 35 9.83 20.19 19.38
C VAL A 35 8.71 19.47 20.11
N ASP A 36 8.99 18.99 21.31
CA ASP A 36 7.95 18.49 22.23
C ASP A 36 7.03 19.65 22.66
N GLY A 37 5.75 19.55 22.28
CA GLY A 37 4.75 20.58 22.58
C GLY A 37 4.45 20.79 24.06
N GLN A 38 4.77 19.81 24.94
CA GLN A 38 4.53 19.94 26.38
C GLN A 38 5.70 20.61 27.09
N ARG A 39 6.93 20.26 26.72
CA ARG A 39 8.17 20.76 27.39
C ARG A 39 8.85 21.88 26.64
N PHE A 40 8.43 22.16 25.39
CA PHE A 40 9.07 23.11 24.49
C PHE A 40 10.58 22.85 24.32
N GLN A 41 10.97 21.58 24.33
CA GLN A 41 12.34 21.12 24.16
C GLN A 41 12.53 20.47 22.79
N ILE A 42 13.71 20.63 22.22
CA ILE A 42 14.07 20.04 20.94
C ILE A 42 14.29 18.53 21.12
N VAL A 43 13.53 17.73 20.38
CA VAL A 43 13.61 16.27 20.37
C VAL A 43 14.48 15.77 19.22
N GLN A 44 14.36 16.41 18.04
CA GLN A 44 15.15 16.06 16.85
C GLN A 44 15.65 17.34 16.17
N ALA A 45 16.82 17.27 15.56
CA ALA A 45 17.44 18.38 14.84
C ALA A 45 18.15 17.88 13.58
N ASN A 46 18.09 18.63 12.48
CA ASN A 46 18.83 18.30 11.27
C ASN A 46 20.31 18.74 11.39
N PRO A 47 21.20 18.29 10.50
CA PRO A 47 22.62 18.66 10.52
C PRO A 47 22.84 20.17 10.56
N MET A 48 22.08 20.93 9.75
CA MET A 48 22.20 22.41 9.75
C MET A 48 21.85 23.04 11.08
N ALA A 49 20.81 22.58 11.77
CA ALA A 49 20.47 23.05 13.10
C ALA A 49 21.59 22.73 14.13
N LEU A 50 22.18 21.52 14.01
CA LEU A 50 23.32 21.12 14.86
C LEU A 50 24.57 22.01 14.62
N GLU A 51 24.86 22.37 13.37
CA GLU A 51 25.97 23.28 12.99
C GLU A 51 25.77 24.68 13.54
N HIS A 52 24.53 25.16 13.65
CA HIS A 52 24.20 26.42 14.34
C HIS A 52 24.28 26.33 15.87
N GLY A 53 24.76 25.22 16.43
CA GLY A 53 24.94 25.01 17.85
C GLY A 53 23.67 24.60 18.63
N ILE A 54 22.58 24.29 17.92
CA ILE A 54 21.35 23.79 18.52
C ILE A 54 21.57 22.35 18.98
N LYS A 55 21.16 22.02 20.21
CA LYS A 55 21.34 20.67 20.78
C LYS A 55 20.00 20.05 21.15
N ILE A 56 19.91 18.72 21.04
CA ILE A 56 18.75 17.95 21.54
C ILE A 56 18.61 18.22 23.05
N GLY A 57 17.37 18.43 23.51
CA GLY A 57 17.03 18.80 24.88
C GLY A 57 17.12 20.32 25.18
N MET A 58 17.59 21.14 24.22
CA MET A 58 17.59 22.61 24.35
C MET A 58 16.15 23.14 24.28
N GLY A 59 15.89 24.20 25.06
CA GLY A 59 14.60 24.91 24.97
C GLY A 59 14.45 25.68 23.67
N LEU A 60 13.22 25.74 23.13
CA LEU A 60 12.91 26.41 21.87
C LEU A 60 13.37 27.88 21.83
N GLY A 61 13.18 28.62 22.93
CA GLY A 61 13.60 30.02 23.01
C GLY A 61 15.12 30.21 22.83
N SER A 62 15.94 29.32 23.40
CA SER A 62 17.38 29.34 23.22
C SER A 62 17.81 28.98 21.80
N ALA A 63 17.11 28.02 21.18
CA ALA A 63 17.38 27.61 19.81
C ALA A 63 17.04 28.72 18.81
N SER A 64 15.89 29.39 18.97
CA SER A 64 15.47 30.50 18.11
C SER A 64 16.42 31.71 18.22
N ALA A 65 17.08 31.88 19.37
CA ALA A 65 18.13 32.91 19.52
C ALA A 65 19.42 32.59 18.75
N LEU A 66 19.73 31.30 18.54
CA LEU A 66 20.88 30.84 17.75
C LEU A 66 20.65 30.86 16.24
N CYS A 67 19.39 30.63 15.80
CA CYS A 67 19.02 30.60 14.39
C CYS A 67 17.68 31.32 14.18
N HIS A 68 17.71 32.50 13.52
CA HIS A 68 16.49 33.29 13.26
C HIS A 68 15.56 32.67 12.20
N GLN A 69 16.08 31.82 11.33
CA GLN A 69 15.32 31.16 10.28
C GLN A 69 15.00 29.69 10.61
N LEU A 70 14.91 29.36 11.90
CA LEU A 70 14.65 28.01 12.37
C LEU A 70 13.21 27.57 12.04
N GLN A 71 13.09 26.50 11.28
CA GLN A 71 11.80 25.85 11.06
C GLN A 71 11.50 24.89 12.23
N VAL A 72 10.29 25.04 12.78
CA VAL A 72 9.87 24.30 13.97
C VAL A 72 8.64 23.46 13.63
N HIS A 73 8.73 22.16 13.85
CA HIS A 73 7.61 21.24 13.70
C HIS A 73 7.28 20.58 15.04
N PRO A 74 6.01 20.34 15.34
CA PRO A 74 5.60 19.64 16.56
C PRO A 74 5.98 18.17 16.51
N TYR A 75 6.35 17.60 17.65
CA TYR A 75 6.55 16.17 17.80
C TYR A 75 5.22 15.43 17.81
N GLN A 76 5.09 14.44 16.93
CA GLN A 76 3.90 13.60 16.77
C GLN A 76 4.28 12.14 16.95
N VAL A 77 3.86 11.55 18.08
CA VAL A 77 4.18 10.16 18.45
C VAL A 77 3.60 9.17 17.44
N GLU A 78 2.39 9.42 16.99
CA GLU A 78 1.67 8.57 16.05
C GLU A 78 2.37 8.51 14.68
N GLN A 79 2.88 9.64 14.22
CA GLN A 79 3.62 9.71 12.95
C GLN A 79 4.94 8.94 13.04
N GLU A 80 5.67 9.08 14.14
CA GLU A 80 6.93 8.38 14.36
C GLU A 80 6.71 6.86 14.45
N GLN A 81 5.67 6.42 15.16
CA GLN A 81 5.28 5.01 15.23
C GLN A 81 4.88 4.46 13.85
N GLN A 82 4.09 5.21 13.09
CA GLN A 82 3.70 4.79 11.74
C GLN A 82 4.90 4.66 10.82
N THR A 83 5.86 5.59 10.89
CA THR A 83 7.10 5.53 10.11
C THR A 83 7.92 4.28 10.47
N LEU A 84 8.02 3.91 11.76
CA LEU A 84 8.65 2.65 12.16
C LEU A 84 7.96 1.41 11.55
N VAL A 85 6.63 1.40 11.54
CA VAL A 85 5.86 0.33 10.91
C VAL A 85 6.13 0.28 9.41
N ASP A 86 6.18 1.41 8.72
CA ASP A 86 6.48 1.49 7.29
C ASP A 86 7.90 0.96 6.98
N ILE A 87 8.90 1.32 7.80
CA ILE A 87 10.25 0.79 7.69
C ILE A 87 10.28 -0.72 7.96
N ALA A 88 9.57 -1.22 8.97
CA ALA A 88 9.50 -2.64 9.26
C ALA A 88 8.84 -3.42 8.11
N GLN A 89 7.80 -2.87 7.52
CA GLN A 89 7.15 -3.46 6.34
C GLN A 89 8.10 -3.50 5.13
N TRP A 90 8.89 -2.46 4.91
CA TRP A 90 9.93 -2.40 3.90
C TRP A 90 11.02 -3.45 4.12
N LEU A 91 11.51 -3.55 5.37
CA LEU A 91 12.53 -4.53 5.76
C LEU A 91 12.04 -5.98 5.67
N TYR A 92 10.72 -6.21 5.73
CA TYR A 92 10.14 -7.54 5.62
C TYR A 92 10.38 -8.20 4.24
N LEU A 93 10.80 -7.43 3.23
CA LEU A 93 11.29 -7.95 1.94
C LEU A 93 12.64 -8.68 2.05
N VAL A 94 13.44 -8.36 3.07
CA VAL A 94 14.82 -8.85 3.22
C VAL A 94 14.97 -9.74 4.46
N THR A 95 14.18 -9.51 5.51
CA THR A 95 14.25 -10.23 6.77
C THR A 95 12.87 -10.45 7.36
N SER A 96 12.65 -11.59 8.06
CA SER A 96 11.32 -11.96 8.57
C SER A 96 11.10 -11.65 10.05
N ASP A 97 12.13 -11.77 10.87
CA ASP A 97 12.03 -11.68 12.33
C ASP A 97 12.35 -10.26 12.80
N ILE A 98 11.36 -9.40 12.72
CA ILE A 98 11.43 -7.97 13.04
C ILE A 98 10.68 -7.69 14.33
N VAL A 99 11.28 -6.91 15.23
CA VAL A 99 10.65 -6.41 16.46
C VAL A 99 10.72 -4.89 16.47
N LEU A 100 9.59 -4.22 16.64
CA LEU A 100 9.55 -2.78 16.82
C LEU A 100 9.95 -2.44 18.26
N VAL A 101 10.86 -1.47 18.40
CA VAL A 101 11.35 -0.93 19.68
C VAL A 101 11.05 0.57 19.70
N PRO A 102 9.81 0.98 19.99
CA PRO A 102 9.46 2.40 20.00
C PRO A 102 10.32 3.22 20.99
N PRO A 103 10.52 4.51 20.73
CA PRO A 103 9.99 5.28 19.60
C PRO A 103 10.80 5.18 18.30
N GLN A 104 12.07 4.80 18.32
CA GLN A 104 13.03 5.04 17.24
C GLN A 104 13.88 3.82 16.88
N GLY A 105 13.44 2.62 17.22
CA GLY A 105 14.26 1.44 17.02
C GLY A 105 13.57 0.27 16.35
N ILE A 106 14.37 -0.53 15.63
CA ILE A 106 13.97 -1.81 15.06
C ILE A 106 15.03 -2.84 15.40
N LEU A 107 14.60 -3.97 15.94
CA LEU A 107 15.47 -5.09 16.29
C LEU A 107 15.18 -6.26 15.32
N LEU A 108 16.23 -6.83 14.75
CA LEU A 108 16.17 -7.93 13.79
C LEU A 108 16.85 -9.16 14.37
N LYS A 109 16.22 -10.32 14.24
CA LYS A 109 16.85 -11.59 14.56
C LYS A 109 17.58 -12.09 13.33
N VAL A 110 18.93 -12.05 13.38
CA VAL A 110 19.78 -12.30 12.22
C VAL A 110 20.15 -13.76 12.06
N SER A 111 20.17 -14.54 13.14
CA SER A 111 20.67 -15.93 13.16
C SER A 111 20.10 -16.77 12.02
N ASP A 112 18.80 -16.67 11.77
CA ASP A 112 18.08 -17.53 10.84
C ASP A 112 18.29 -17.09 9.38
N MET A 113 18.74 -15.84 9.17
CA MET A 113 19.06 -15.28 7.87
C MET A 113 20.48 -15.63 7.37
N LEU A 114 21.40 -15.97 8.28
CA LEU A 114 22.82 -16.20 7.92
C LEU A 114 23.00 -17.34 6.90
N CYS A 115 22.21 -18.40 7.00
CA CYS A 115 22.26 -19.49 6.03
C CYS A 115 21.79 -19.06 4.65
N LEU A 116 20.74 -18.24 4.59
CA LEU A 116 20.16 -17.76 3.33
C LEU A 116 21.13 -16.85 2.56
N TYR A 117 21.80 -15.95 3.28
CA TYR A 117 22.70 -14.95 2.69
C TYR A 117 24.16 -15.40 2.62
N GLY A 118 24.50 -16.56 3.22
CA GLY A 118 25.86 -17.06 3.25
C GLY A 118 26.82 -16.27 4.14
N GLY A 119 26.31 -15.71 5.25
CA GLY A 119 27.08 -15.02 6.27
C GLY A 119 26.59 -13.62 6.61
N ILE A 120 27.12 -13.07 7.72
CA ILE A 120 26.70 -11.78 8.28
C ILE A 120 27.04 -10.60 7.35
N GLU A 121 28.17 -10.64 6.67
CA GLU A 121 28.64 -9.55 5.82
C GLU A 121 27.73 -9.37 4.59
N ARG A 122 27.37 -10.47 3.92
CA ARG A 122 26.48 -10.44 2.76
C ARG A 122 25.05 -10.06 3.16
N TYR A 123 24.58 -10.56 4.30
CA TYR A 123 23.30 -10.16 4.85
C TYR A 123 23.28 -8.65 5.11
N TRP A 124 24.30 -8.11 5.79
CA TRP A 124 24.39 -6.69 6.06
C TRP A 124 24.48 -5.85 4.78
N GLN A 125 25.25 -6.28 3.80
CA GLN A 125 25.33 -5.58 2.52
C GLN A 125 23.97 -5.49 1.83
N SER A 126 23.22 -6.59 1.77
CA SER A 126 21.88 -6.61 1.20
C SER A 126 20.90 -5.74 1.99
N LEU A 127 20.93 -5.84 3.32
CA LEU A 127 20.05 -5.07 4.20
C LEU A 127 20.35 -3.57 4.14
N SER A 128 21.62 -3.18 4.19
CA SER A 128 22.04 -1.77 4.14
C SER A 128 21.72 -1.14 2.78
N GLN A 129 21.94 -1.86 1.68
CA GLN A 129 21.55 -1.40 0.35
C GLN A 129 20.02 -1.15 0.27
N HIS A 130 19.23 -2.01 0.89
CA HIS A 130 17.78 -1.88 0.94
C HIS A 130 17.33 -0.72 1.84
N LEU A 131 17.94 -0.54 3.01
CA LEU A 131 17.70 0.58 3.92
C LEU A 131 18.05 1.94 3.32
N ASN A 132 19.16 2.02 2.58
CA ASN A 132 19.64 3.28 1.99
C ASN A 132 18.64 3.83 0.93
N GLN A 133 17.78 3.00 0.36
CA GLN A 133 16.72 3.44 -0.55
C GLN A 133 15.65 4.31 0.15
N LEU A 134 15.51 4.19 1.47
CA LEU A 134 14.56 4.97 2.25
C LEU A 134 15.06 6.39 2.58
N GLY A 135 16.37 6.62 2.51
CA GLY A 135 16.97 7.93 2.83
C GLY A 135 16.96 8.32 4.29
N TYR A 136 16.58 7.42 5.22
CA TYR A 136 16.61 7.69 6.66
C TYR A 136 18.03 7.55 7.23
N ARG A 137 18.38 8.41 8.18
CA ARG A 137 19.62 8.29 8.96
C ARG A 137 19.44 7.24 10.05
N TYR A 138 20.39 6.31 10.15
CA TYR A 138 20.34 5.27 11.16
C TYR A 138 21.72 4.92 11.69
N SER A 139 21.77 4.45 12.93
CA SER A 139 22.91 3.76 13.53
C SER A 139 22.56 2.31 13.78
N TYR A 140 23.58 1.45 13.84
CA TYR A 140 23.37 0.01 13.90
C TYR A 140 24.47 -0.71 14.66
N SER A 141 24.14 -1.84 15.27
CA SER A 141 25.14 -2.78 15.77
C SER A 141 24.54 -4.19 15.89
N THR A 142 25.37 -5.20 15.69
CA THR A 142 25.03 -6.58 16.06
C THR A 142 25.26 -6.82 17.54
N GLY A 143 24.55 -7.81 18.10
CA GLY A 143 24.66 -8.26 19.47
C GLY A 143 24.28 -9.73 19.63
N PHE A 144 24.78 -10.37 20.66
CA PHE A 144 24.44 -11.76 21.00
C PHE A 144 23.15 -11.87 21.81
N SER A 145 22.52 -10.76 22.15
CA SER A 145 21.21 -10.64 22.75
C SER A 145 20.53 -9.34 22.30
N PRO A 146 19.20 -9.18 22.45
CA PRO A 146 18.50 -7.92 22.18
C PRO A 146 19.13 -6.72 22.90
N TYR A 147 19.34 -6.82 24.21
CA TYR A 147 19.94 -5.73 24.99
C TYR A 147 21.39 -5.42 24.60
N SER A 148 22.18 -6.45 24.23
CA SER A 148 23.55 -6.20 23.79
C SER A 148 23.60 -5.44 22.45
N ALA A 149 22.68 -5.74 21.51
CA ALA A 149 22.58 -5.02 20.25
C ALA A 149 22.15 -3.56 20.46
N ILE A 150 21.13 -3.32 21.29
CA ILE A 150 20.64 -1.99 21.64
C ILE A 150 21.74 -1.15 22.30
N LEU A 151 22.43 -1.70 23.29
CA LEU A 151 23.48 -1.01 24.03
C LEU A 151 24.65 -0.59 23.13
N LEU A 152 25.13 -1.52 22.28
CA LEU A 152 26.20 -1.24 21.34
C LEU A 152 25.85 -0.15 20.33
N THR A 153 24.60 -0.15 19.83
CA THR A 153 24.14 0.85 18.88
C THR A 153 24.03 2.25 19.50
N LYS A 154 23.48 2.37 20.71
CA LYS A 154 23.35 3.64 21.44
C LYS A 154 24.70 4.32 21.69
N SER A 155 25.76 3.55 21.72
CA SER A 155 27.13 4.07 21.98
C SER A 155 27.87 4.46 20.71
N ALA A 156 27.15 4.59 19.58
CA ALA A 156 27.67 5.01 18.27
C ALA A 156 28.78 4.13 17.68
N LYS A 157 28.97 2.92 18.20
CA LYS A 157 29.87 1.92 17.57
C LYS A 157 29.05 1.16 16.52
N MET A 158 29.22 1.52 15.26
CA MET A 158 28.66 0.80 14.13
C MET A 158 29.46 -0.48 13.91
N LEU A 159 29.07 -1.57 14.61
CA LEU A 159 29.81 -2.83 14.60
C LEU A 159 28.95 -3.97 14.02
N ILE A 160 29.44 -4.61 12.99
CA ILE A 160 28.87 -5.85 12.43
C ILE A 160 29.84 -6.98 12.72
N SER A 161 29.47 -7.85 13.65
CA SER A 161 30.27 -9.02 14.02
C SER A 161 29.37 -10.16 14.47
N SER A 162 29.77 -11.39 14.18
CA SER A 162 29.18 -12.62 14.73
C SER A 162 29.98 -13.22 15.89
N ASP A 163 31.14 -12.64 16.22
CA ASP A 163 31.99 -13.10 17.31
C ASP A 163 31.47 -12.56 18.66
N LYS A 164 30.97 -13.48 19.49
CA LYS A 164 30.47 -13.18 20.83
C LYS A 164 31.52 -12.56 21.74
N ASN A 165 32.78 -13.00 21.64
CA ASN A 165 33.85 -12.52 22.49
C ASN A 165 34.15 -11.06 22.17
N GLN A 166 34.27 -10.73 20.88
CA GLN A 166 34.47 -9.36 20.42
C GLN A 166 33.35 -8.44 20.88
N LEU A 167 32.10 -8.86 20.73
CA LEU A 167 30.92 -8.09 21.16
C LEU A 167 30.90 -7.90 22.68
N LEU A 168 31.25 -8.93 23.46
CA LEU A 168 31.29 -8.88 24.92
C LEU A 168 32.37 -7.92 25.41
N GLU A 169 33.56 -7.96 24.82
CA GLU A 169 34.64 -7.03 25.18
C GLU A 169 34.25 -5.57 24.89
N CYS A 170 33.55 -5.33 23.78
CA CYS A 170 33.02 -4.00 23.52
C CYS A 170 32.03 -3.55 24.61
N ILE A 171 31.10 -4.43 25.03
CA ILE A 171 30.11 -4.08 26.07
C ILE A 171 30.77 -3.76 27.42
N LYS A 172 31.80 -4.48 27.81
CA LYS A 172 32.52 -4.26 29.08
C LYS A 172 33.05 -2.83 29.25
N THR A 173 33.33 -2.13 28.17
CA THR A 173 33.86 -0.79 28.19
C THR A 173 32.86 0.32 28.58
N TYR A 174 31.55 -0.04 28.64
CA TYR A 174 30.53 0.98 28.86
C TYR A 174 30.24 1.27 30.33
N PRO A 175 29.93 2.55 30.67
CA PRO A 175 29.47 2.92 32.00
C PRO A 175 28.05 2.41 32.24
N LEU A 176 27.69 2.22 33.50
CA LEU A 176 26.33 1.79 33.87
C LEU A 176 25.25 2.80 33.46
N SER A 177 25.59 4.08 33.33
CA SER A 177 24.66 5.12 32.87
C SER A 177 24.23 4.98 31.41
N ALA A 178 24.97 4.23 30.59
CA ALA A 178 24.58 3.92 29.21
C ALA A 178 23.56 2.77 29.12
N THR A 179 23.33 2.07 30.20
CA THR A 179 22.40 0.94 30.27
C THR A 179 20.95 1.42 30.46
N GLU A 180 20.00 0.51 30.25
CA GLU A 180 18.57 0.74 30.47
C GLU A 180 18.14 0.52 31.92
N LEU A 181 19.12 0.40 32.86
CA LEU A 181 18.85 0.26 34.26
C LEU A 181 18.27 1.57 34.82
N ALA A 182 17.31 1.44 35.71
CA ALA A 182 16.75 2.59 36.41
C ALA A 182 17.84 3.31 37.24
N SER A 183 17.78 4.64 37.33
CA SER A 183 18.75 5.45 38.08
C SER A 183 18.95 4.98 39.53
N LYS A 184 17.90 4.42 40.18
CA LYS A 184 17.96 3.82 41.51
C LYS A 184 18.86 2.58 41.55
N GLN A 185 18.80 1.73 40.51
CA GLN A 185 19.62 0.52 40.38
C GLN A 185 21.10 0.88 40.14
N VAL A 186 21.32 1.85 39.23
CA VAL A 186 22.69 2.38 38.98
C VAL A 186 23.30 2.92 40.25
N ALA A 187 22.58 3.75 41.03
CA ALA A 187 23.05 4.28 42.31
C ALA A 187 23.30 3.16 43.36
N ALA A 188 22.50 2.10 43.38
CA ALA A 188 22.70 0.94 44.26
C ALA A 188 23.99 0.18 43.92
N LEU A 189 24.27 -0.03 42.62
CA LEU A 189 25.50 -0.66 42.14
C LEU A 189 26.74 0.20 42.48
N GLN A 190 26.67 1.50 42.24
CA GLN A 190 27.77 2.44 42.54
C GLN A 190 28.12 2.46 44.04
N ARG A 191 27.13 2.33 44.96
CA ARG A 191 27.37 2.25 46.40
C ARG A 191 28.18 1.03 46.82
N VAL A 192 28.12 -0.06 46.04
CA VAL A 192 28.91 -1.28 46.31
C VAL A 192 30.19 -1.35 45.47
N GLY A 193 30.56 -0.24 44.82
CA GLY A 193 31.81 -0.12 44.05
C GLY A 193 31.74 -0.61 42.61
N VAL A 194 30.54 -0.88 42.07
CA VAL A 194 30.35 -1.29 40.68
C VAL A 194 30.03 -0.07 39.84
N ASN A 195 30.94 0.35 38.97
CA ASN A 195 30.84 1.60 38.19
C ASN A 195 30.65 1.38 36.67
N ASN A 196 31.02 0.22 36.19
CA ASN A 196 30.96 -0.13 34.76
C ASN A 196 30.42 -1.54 34.53
N LEU A 197 30.13 -1.85 33.28
CA LEU A 197 29.60 -3.16 32.90
C LEU A 197 30.64 -4.29 33.10
N ALA A 198 31.93 -4.06 32.95
CA ALA A 198 32.95 -5.06 33.21
C ALA A 198 32.86 -5.58 34.67
N GLU A 199 32.78 -4.66 35.62
CA GLU A 199 32.64 -4.96 37.04
C GLU A 199 31.30 -5.69 37.31
N LEU A 200 30.19 -5.20 36.75
CA LEU A 200 28.88 -5.84 36.90
C LEU A 200 28.85 -7.28 36.35
N LEU A 201 29.41 -7.48 35.18
CA LEU A 201 29.42 -8.80 34.51
C LEU A 201 30.46 -9.78 35.11
N SER A 202 31.39 -9.30 35.92
CA SER A 202 32.32 -10.15 36.68
C SER A 202 31.65 -10.80 37.90
N LEU A 203 30.52 -10.23 38.38
CA LEU A 203 29.83 -10.73 39.55
C LEU A 203 29.06 -12.02 39.20
N PRO A 204 29.14 -13.08 40.03
CA PRO A 204 28.31 -14.28 39.83
C PRO A 204 26.82 -13.95 39.95
N MET A 205 25.98 -14.55 39.08
CA MET A 205 24.52 -14.35 39.11
C MET A 205 23.89 -14.66 40.48
N ALA A 206 24.45 -15.63 41.22
CA ALA A 206 24.01 -15.96 42.59
C ALA A 206 24.23 -14.80 43.56
N GLU A 207 25.32 -14.05 43.43
CA GLU A 207 25.58 -12.86 44.27
C GLU A 207 24.66 -11.70 43.88
N LEU A 208 24.43 -11.48 42.60
CA LEU A 208 23.46 -10.51 42.12
C LEU A 208 22.07 -10.77 42.69
N ALA A 209 21.61 -12.03 42.65
CA ALA A 209 20.32 -12.41 43.13
C ALA A 209 20.16 -12.29 44.68
N ARG A 210 21.26 -12.32 45.43
CA ARG A 210 21.25 -12.15 46.89
C ARG A 210 21.26 -10.70 47.33
N ARG A 211 21.84 -9.80 46.55
CA ARG A 211 22.12 -8.42 46.94
C ARG A 211 21.22 -7.39 46.30
N PHE A 212 20.65 -7.73 45.17
CA PHE A 212 19.87 -6.81 44.34
C PHE A 212 18.49 -7.35 43.99
N ASP A 213 17.66 -6.49 43.45
CA ASP A 213 16.32 -6.82 43.00
C ASP A 213 16.30 -7.77 41.80
N ILE A 214 15.16 -8.43 41.60
CA ILE A 214 14.96 -9.39 40.50
C ILE A 214 15.07 -8.73 39.13
N ASP A 215 14.77 -7.44 39.04
CA ASP A 215 14.83 -6.69 37.76
C ASP A 215 16.27 -6.52 37.28
N LEU A 216 17.21 -6.26 38.18
CA LEU A 216 18.64 -6.22 37.85
C LEU A 216 19.14 -7.60 37.41
N VAL A 217 18.75 -8.67 38.09
CA VAL A 217 19.13 -10.04 37.73
C VAL A 217 18.59 -10.40 36.35
N ASN A 218 17.34 -10.06 36.08
CA ASN A 218 16.70 -10.27 34.79
C ASN A 218 17.40 -9.46 33.68
N TYR A 219 17.76 -8.21 33.96
CA TYR A 219 18.49 -7.37 33.01
C TYR A 219 19.84 -8.00 32.64
N VAL A 220 20.66 -8.37 33.63
CA VAL A 220 21.98 -8.99 33.38
C VAL A 220 21.82 -10.33 32.66
N GLY A 221 20.88 -11.17 33.08
CA GLY A 221 20.61 -12.46 32.42
C GLY A 221 20.16 -12.33 30.97
N ARG A 222 19.32 -11.33 30.67
CA ARG A 222 18.90 -10.99 29.29
C ARG A 222 20.03 -10.35 28.48
N LEU A 223 20.83 -9.47 29.09
CA LEU A 223 21.99 -8.85 28.44
C LEU A 223 23.00 -9.93 28.02
N LEU A 224 23.28 -10.91 28.89
CA LEU A 224 24.17 -12.04 28.59
C LEU A 224 23.56 -13.10 27.66
N GLY A 225 22.27 -12.99 27.34
CA GLY A 225 21.53 -13.97 26.56
C GLY A 225 21.26 -15.29 27.28
N GLN A 226 21.36 -15.31 28.61
CA GLN A 226 21.07 -16.49 29.45
C GLN A 226 19.58 -16.64 29.70
N PHE A 227 18.84 -15.52 29.77
CA PHE A 227 17.39 -15.50 29.93
C PHE A 227 16.71 -15.13 28.61
N LYS A 228 15.56 -15.74 28.35
CA LYS A 228 14.74 -15.37 27.21
C LYS A 228 14.21 -13.96 27.37
N HIS A 229 14.30 -13.16 26.32
CA HIS A 229 13.67 -11.86 26.25
C HIS A 229 12.29 -12.04 25.58
N PRO A 230 11.18 -11.72 26.26
CA PRO A 230 9.87 -11.73 25.60
C PRO A 230 9.85 -10.60 24.55
N LEU A 231 9.62 -10.96 23.29
CA LEU A 231 9.60 -10.05 22.16
C LEU A 231 8.38 -10.35 21.30
N ASP A 232 7.69 -9.29 20.90
CA ASP A 232 6.58 -9.36 19.99
C ASP A 232 7.08 -9.09 18.57
N PHE A 233 7.06 -10.13 17.74
CA PHE A 233 7.49 -10.02 16.36
C PHE A 233 6.44 -9.30 15.53
N TYR A 234 6.90 -8.38 14.69
CA TYR A 234 6.06 -7.68 13.75
C TYR A 234 5.52 -8.62 12.68
N HIS A 235 4.21 -8.62 12.52
CA HIS A 235 3.53 -9.29 11.44
C HIS A 235 2.83 -8.26 10.56
N PRO A 236 3.12 -8.22 9.25
CA PRO A 236 2.42 -7.31 8.34
C PRO A 236 0.91 -7.51 8.42
N PRO A 237 0.10 -6.44 8.43
CA PRO A 237 -1.34 -6.52 8.57
C PRO A 237 -1.97 -7.36 7.44
N GLU A 238 -3.05 -8.11 7.74
CA GLU A 238 -3.74 -8.93 6.73
C GLU A 238 -4.50 -8.10 5.70
N LYS A 239 -4.98 -6.92 6.10
CA LYS A 239 -5.73 -6.01 5.23
C LYS A 239 -4.98 -4.71 5.08
N PHE A 240 -4.97 -4.19 3.87
CA PHE A 240 -4.40 -2.88 3.62
C PHE A 240 -5.39 -1.78 4.02
N HIS A 241 -4.95 -0.96 4.95
CA HIS A 241 -5.64 0.26 5.38
C HIS A 241 -4.55 1.24 5.84
N SER A 242 -4.32 2.29 5.07
CA SER A 242 -3.26 3.27 5.36
C SER A 242 -3.85 4.66 5.44
N TYR A 243 -3.64 5.32 6.57
CA TYR A 243 -3.98 6.72 6.80
C TYR A 243 -2.75 7.61 6.61
N LEU A 244 -2.95 8.78 6.04
CA LEU A 244 -1.94 9.82 5.90
C LEU A 244 -2.55 11.15 6.33
N GLU A 245 -1.99 11.76 7.35
CA GLU A 245 -2.32 13.11 7.78
C GLU A 245 -1.58 14.12 6.92
N LEU A 246 -2.27 15.18 6.52
CA LEU A 246 -1.70 16.23 5.68
C LEU A 246 -1.19 17.37 6.57
N LEU A 247 0.01 17.88 6.29
CA LEU A 247 0.62 18.99 7.02
C LEU A 247 -0.15 20.31 6.84
N TYR A 248 -0.91 20.42 5.76
CA TYR A 248 -1.77 21.57 5.45
C TYR A 248 -3.01 21.10 4.72
N GLU A 249 -4.08 21.87 4.86
CA GLU A 249 -5.36 21.58 4.20
C GLU A 249 -5.22 21.70 2.68
N ILE A 250 -5.72 20.72 1.95
CA ILE A 250 -5.72 20.69 0.49
C ILE A 250 -7.10 21.09 -0.03
N GLU A 251 -7.17 22.21 -0.76
CA GLU A 251 -8.39 22.72 -1.40
C GLU A 251 -8.48 22.32 -2.88
N ASN A 252 -7.36 22.07 -3.53
CA ASN A 252 -7.31 21.67 -4.93
C ASN A 252 -7.08 20.16 -5.07
N ILE A 253 -7.99 19.48 -5.75
CA ILE A 253 -7.95 18.04 -5.96
C ILE A 253 -6.64 17.56 -6.65
N GLN A 254 -6.04 18.38 -7.50
CA GLN A 254 -4.79 18.04 -8.18
C GLN A 254 -3.62 17.90 -7.21
N TRP A 255 -3.65 18.61 -6.10
CA TRP A 255 -2.59 18.53 -5.08
C TRP A 255 -2.67 17.25 -4.24
N LEU A 256 -3.78 16.52 -4.32
CA LEU A 256 -3.92 15.20 -3.70
C LEU A 256 -3.02 14.14 -4.36
N GLU A 257 -2.51 14.38 -5.55
CA GLU A 257 -1.69 13.41 -6.29
C GLU A 257 -0.43 13.00 -5.51
N ARG A 258 0.26 13.95 -4.89
CA ARG A 258 1.49 13.68 -4.14
C ARG A 258 1.26 12.80 -2.91
N PRO A 259 0.36 13.16 -1.97
CA PRO A 259 0.07 12.29 -0.83
C PRO A 259 -0.54 10.96 -1.25
N LEU A 260 -1.34 10.94 -2.33
CA LEU A 260 -1.90 9.70 -2.87
C LEU A 260 -0.80 8.77 -3.42
N LYS A 261 0.22 9.32 -4.09
CA LYS A 261 1.37 8.54 -4.58
C LYS A 261 2.04 7.76 -3.46
N LYS A 262 2.26 8.38 -2.28
CA LYS A 262 2.84 7.69 -1.11
C LYS A 262 1.96 6.55 -0.61
N LEU A 263 0.65 6.77 -0.52
CA LEU A 263 -0.28 5.72 -0.13
C LEU A 263 -0.28 4.56 -1.14
N LEU A 264 -0.12 4.86 -2.43
CA LEU A 264 -0.02 3.85 -3.48
C LEU A 264 1.33 3.10 -3.45
N GLU A 265 2.42 3.74 -3.08
CA GLU A 265 3.72 3.09 -2.86
C GLU A 265 3.67 2.12 -1.67
N ARG A 266 3.01 2.51 -0.57
CA ARG A 266 2.71 1.59 0.56
C ARG A 266 1.83 0.43 0.13
N LEU A 267 0.85 0.68 -0.74
CA LEU A 267 -0.01 -0.36 -1.31
C LEU A 267 0.78 -1.34 -2.17
N GLU A 268 1.66 -0.85 -3.04
CA GLU A 268 2.53 -1.68 -3.89
C GLU A 268 3.38 -2.62 -3.06
N LEU A 269 4.01 -2.11 -2.01
CA LEU A 269 4.79 -2.91 -1.06
C LEU A 269 3.92 -3.98 -0.40
N PHE A 270 2.73 -3.61 0.09
CA PHE A 270 1.79 -4.53 0.73
C PHE A 270 1.36 -5.67 -0.21
N LEU A 271 1.04 -5.36 -1.46
CA LEU A 271 0.61 -6.33 -2.47
C LEU A 271 1.76 -7.22 -2.95
N THR A 272 2.95 -6.65 -3.13
CA THR A 272 4.16 -7.37 -3.54
C THR A 272 4.55 -8.43 -2.50
N LEU A 273 4.54 -8.07 -1.21
CA LEU A 273 4.85 -9.00 -0.11
C LEU A 273 3.92 -10.22 -0.06
N ARG A 274 2.71 -10.10 -0.59
CA ARG A 274 1.67 -11.15 -0.55
C ARG A 274 1.42 -11.82 -1.87
N ASN A 275 2.12 -11.38 -2.92
CA ASN A 275 1.86 -11.81 -4.29
C ASN A 275 0.37 -11.64 -4.66
N HIS A 276 -0.18 -10.46 -4.34
CA HIS A 276 -1.58 -10.10 -4.56
C HIS A 276 -1.70 -8.92 -5.51
N VAL A 277 -2.91 -8.74 -6.04
CA VAL A 277 -3.34 -7.58 -6.82
C VAL A 277 -4.59 -6.96 -6.20
N ALA A 278 -4.79 -5.67 -6.41
CA ALA A 278 -6.03 -4.99 -6.09
C ALA A 278 -6.85 -4.76 -7.37
N TYR A 279 -8.15 -4.95 -7.28
CA TYR A 279 -9.12 -4.65 -8.34
C TYR A 279 -9.91 -3.40 -8.03
N GLU A 280 -10.11 -3.09 -6.77
CA GLU A 280 -10.88 -1.92 -6.30
C GLU A 280 -10.25 -1.33 -5.05
N LEU A 281 -9.99 -0.03 -5.11
CA LEU A 281 -9.49 0.78 -4.01
C LEU A 281 -10.53 1.80 -3.60
N GLN A 282 -10.56 2.13 -2.32
CA GLN A 282 -11.36 3.21 -1.75
C GLN A 282 -10.43 4.23 -1.12
N LEU A 283 -10.54 5.47 -1.58
CA LEU A 283 -9.91 6.63 -0.97
C LEU A 283 -10.96 7.39 -0.17
N THR A 284 -10.72 7.55 1.11
CA THR A 284 -11.53 8.39 1.99
C THR A 284 -10.81 9.70 2.24
N LEU A 285 -11.47 10.81 1.95
CA LEU A 285 -10.98 12.17 2.17
C LEU A 285 -11.56 12.66 3.50
N HIS A 286 -10.69 12.91 4.49
CA HIS A 286 -11.10 13.43 5.79
C HIS A 286 -11.09 14.97 5.76
N GLN A 287 -12.25 15.57 6.01
CA GLN A 287 -12.46 17.01 5.98
C GLN A 287 -12.48 17.60 7.39
N ARG A 288 -12.29 18.92 7.49
CA ARG A 288 -12.23 19.64 8.76
C ARG A 288 -13.48 19.52 9.62
N ASP A 289 -14.65 19.42 9.01
CA ASP A 289 -15.97 19.30 9.65
C ASP A 289 -16.31 17.87 10.13
N LYS A 290 -15.31 16.98 10.14
CA LYS A 290 -15.44 15.53 10.42
C LYS A 290 -16.32 14.78 9.43
N GLN A 291 -16.70 15.39 8.32
CA GLN A 291 -17.30 14.69 7.19
C GLN A 291 -16.22 13.99 6.39
N SER A 292 -16.58 12.96 5.68
CA SER A 292 -15.68 12.22 4.81
C SER A 292 -16.34 11.94 3.48
N ASP A 293 -15.65 12.30 2.40
CA ASP A 293 -16.04 11.89 1.05
C ASP A 293 -15.26 10.64 0.66
N THR A 294 -15.89 9.72 -0.07
CA THR A 294 -15.25 8.50 -0.53
C THR A 294 -15.19 8.46 -2.06
N ILE A 295 -14.03 8.12 -2.58
CA ILE A 295 -13.79 7.95 -4.02
C ILE A 295 -13.36 6.50 -4.23
N ARG A 296 -13.91 5.84 -5.26
CA ARG A 296 -13.53 4.48 -5.63
C ARG A 296 -12.75 4.48 -6.95
N PHE A 297 -11.66 3.72 -6.95
CA PHE A 297 -10.86 3.48 -8.14
C PHE A 297 -10.92 2.00 -8.50
N THR A 298 -11.07 1.69 -9.78
CA THR A 298 -11.19 0.31 -10.26
C THR A 298 -10.15 0.01 -11.31
N SER A 299 -9.57 -1.20 -11.24
CA SER A 299 -8.75 -1.79 -12.27
C SER A 299 -9.43 -3.05 -12.80
N ALA A 300 -9.66 -3.13 -14.09
CA ALA A 300 -10.34 -4.27 -14.73
C ALA A 300 -9.50 -5.55 -14.70
N CYS A 301 -8.16 -5.42 -14.81
CA CYS A 301 -7.23 -6.56 -14.80
C CYS A 301 -6.66 -6.89 -13.42
N GLY A 302 -6.89 -6.02 -12.44
CA GLY A 302 -6.15 -6.05 -11.17
C GLY A 302 -4.73 -5.50 -11.35
N ASP A 303 -4.24 -4.79 -10.37
CA ASP A 303 -2.90 -4.23 -10.41
C ASP A 303 -2.27 -4.19 -9.02
N TYR A 304 -0.93 -4.23 -8.98
CA TYR A 304 -0.16 -4.05 -7.75
C TYR A 304 0.78 -2.84 -7.82
N MET A 305 1.09 -2.32 -9.04
CA MET A 305 2.05 -1.23 -9.23
C MET A 305 1.43 0.13 -8.92
N ALA A 306 2.08 0.92 -8.07
CA ALA A 306 1.67 2.28 -7.73
C ALA A 306 1.53 3.19 -8.95
N LYS A 307 2.44 3.06 -9.93
CA LYS A 307 2.44 3.83 -11.18
C LYS A 307 1.15 3.64 -11.99
N HIS A 308 0.66 2.41 -12.09
CA HIS A 308 -0.56 2.10 -12.84
C HIS A 308 -1.78 2.63 -12.09
N TRP A 309 -1.85 2.42 -10.78
CA TRP A 309 -2.91 2.96 -9.94
C TRP A 309 -2.93 4.49 -9.97
N LEU A 310 -1.79 5.16 -9.95
CA LEU A 310 -1.71 6.61 -10.02
C LEU A 310 -2.33 7.15 -11.33
N LYS A 311 -2.08 6.46 -12.46
CA LYS A 311 -2.69 6.80 -13.74
C LYS A 311 -4.23 6.69 -13.71
N LEU A 312 -4.78 5.61 -13.13
CA LEU A 312 -6.22 5.43 -12.96
C LEU A 312 -6.82 6.49 -12.03
N CYS A 313 -6.15 6.76 -10.91
CA CYS A 313 -6.58 7.78 -9.96
C CYS A 313 -6.64 9.17 -10.58
N ARG A 314 -5.62 9.58 -11.35
CA ARG A 314 -5.61 10.87 -12.07
C ARG A 314 -6.84 11.04 -12.97
N LEU A 315 -7.13 10.04 -13.80
CA LEU A 315 -8.28 10.08 -14.71
C LEU A 315 -9.61 10.24 -13.96
N THR A 316 -9.75 9.57 -12.82
CA THR A 316 -10.96 9.68 -11.99
C THR A 316 -11.04 11.05 -11.29
N LEU A 317 -9.92 11.52 -10.73
CA LEU A 317 -9.85 12.80 -10.00
C LEU A 317 -10.06 14.01 -10.91
N GLU A 318 -9.66 13.96 -12.19
CA GLU A 318 -9.90 15.06 -13.16
C GLU A 318 -11.39 15.44 -13.30
N SER A 319 -12.30 14.49 -13.10
CA SER A 319 -13.75 14.72 -13.22
C SER A 319 -14.42 15.18 -11.91
N LEU A 320 -13.67 15.20 -10.79
CA LEU A 320 -14.21 15.47 -9.46
C LEU A 320 -13.80 16.87 -8.97
N LYS A 321 -14.61 17.40 -8.07
CA LYS A 321 -14.31 18.65 -7.32
C LYS A 321 -14.40 18.36 -5.83
N LEU A 322 -13.45 18.90 -5.07
CA LEU A 322 -13.53 18.85 -3.60
C LEU A 322 -14.69 19.72 -3.11
N LYS A 323 -15.44 19.20 -2.14
CA LYS A 323 -16.55 19.93 -1.51
C LYS A 323 -16.06 20.80 -0.35
N ALA A 324 -15.00 20.37 0.32
CA ALA A 324 -14.36 21.06 1.44
C ALA A 324 -12.86 20.75 1.48
N PRO A 325 -12.05 21.56 2.19
CA PRO A 325 -10.63 21.32 2.39
C PRO A 325 -10.37 19.95 3.06
N VAL A 326 -9.35 19.23 2.58
CA VAL A 326 -8.99 17.88 3.04
C VAL A 326 -7.79 17.97 3.99
N GLN A 327 -7.90 17.36 5.17
CA GLN A 327 -6.87 17.29 6.21
C GLN A 327 -6.15 15.94 6.28
N GLY A 328 -6.76 14.89 5.73
CA GLY A 328 -6.18 13.55 5.77
C GLY A 328 -6.78 12.65 4.71
N LEU A 329 -6.03 11.59 4.39
CA LEU A 329 -6.39 10.60 3.38
C LEU A 329 -6.32 9.19 3.99
N THR A 330 -7.31 8.36 3.68
CA THR A 330 -7.23 6.92 3.98
C THR A 330 -7.40 6.13 2.70
N LEU A 331 -6.45 5.26 2.40
CA LEU A 331 -6.53 4.33 1.27
C LEU A 331 -6.72 2.90 1.78
N ALA A 332 -7.72 2.22 1.25
CA ALA A 332 -8.03 0.83 1.59
C ALA A 332 -8.31 -0.01 0.35
N ILE A 333 -8.02 -1.32 0.42
CA ILE A 333 -8.42 -2.29 -0.59
C ILE A 333 -9.86 -2.72 -0.31
N VAL A 334 -10.74 -2.55 -1.28
CA VAL A 334 -12.13 -3.05 -1.23
C VAL A 334 -12.21 -4.47 -1.82
N ARG A 335 -11.53 -4.68 -2.96
CA ARG A 335 -11.48 -5.96 -3.63
C ARG A 335 -10.06 -6.25 -4.11
N GLY A 336 -9.51 -7.38 -3.67
CA GLY A 336 -8.20 -7.89 -4.06
C GLY A 336 -8.24 -9.39 -4.33
N GLY A 337 -7.15 -9.93 -4.83
CA GLY A 337 -6.98 -11.36 -5.09
C GLY A 337 -5.52 -11.73 -5.28
N ALA A 338 -5.24 -13.03 -5.43
CA ALA A 338 -3.91 -13.51 -5.75
C ALA A 338 -3.46 -13.02 -7.13
N LEU A 339 -2.17 -12.78 -7.30
CA LEU A 339 -1.58 -12.49 -8.60
C LEU A 339 -1.60 -13.77 -9.43
N GLU A 340 -2.48 -13.82 -10.42
CA GLU A 340 -2.49 -14.92 -11.39
C GLU A 340 -1.42 -14.65 -12.45
N ALA A 341 -0.49 -15.60 -12.62
CA ALA A 341 0.51 -15.53 -13.68
C ALA A 341 -0.20 -15.67 -15.05
N THR A 342 -0.34 -14.57 -15.77
CA THR A 342 -0.74 -14.64 -17.17
C THR A 342 0.43 -15.19 -17.98
N SER A 343 0.30 -16.41 -18.48
CA SER A 343 1.24 -16.99 -19.43
C SER A 343 1.26 -16.10 -20.69
N ARG A 344 2.32 -15.32 -20.85
CA ARG A 344 2.58 -14.64 -22.12
C ARG A 344 3.16 -15.67 -23.08
N ASP A 345 2.51 -15.87 -24.21
CA ASP A 345 3.04 -16.68 -25.30
C ASP A 345 4.34 -16.02 -25.79
N MET A 346 5.46 -16.73 -25.62
CA MET A 346 6.79 -16.24 -26.04
C MET A 346 6.94 -16.14 -27.57
N PHE A 347 6.04 -16.76 -28.32
CA PHE A 347 6.10 -16.81 -29.78
C PHE A 347 5.28 -15.71 -30.47
N ASN A 348 4.25 -15.18 -29.79
CA ASN A 348 3.51 -14.03 -30.26
C ASN A 348 4.14 -12.78 -29.68
N GLY A 349 4.87 -12.03 -30.51
CA GLY A 349 5.48 -10.75 -30.15
C GLY A 349 4.47 -9.76 -29.53
N PRO A 350 4.90 -8.60 -29.00
CA PRO A 350 4.04 -7.67 -28.27
C PRO A 350 2.91 -7.20 -29.19
N GLN A 351 1.72 -7.73 -29.00
CA GLN A 351 0.48 -7.28 -29.64
C GLN A 351 0.00 -6.00 -28.95
N GLY A 352 0.54 -4.85 -29.34
CA GLY A 352 0.15 -3.56 -28.79
C GLY A 352 0.77 -3.22 -27.42
N GLN A 353 0.65 -1.95 -27.02
CA GLN A 353 1.17 -1.46 -25.73
C GLN A 353 0.22 -1.70 -24.55
N GLN A 354 -1.05 -2.04 -24.80
CA GLN A 354 -2.10 -2.17 -23.80
C GLN A 354 -2.98 -3.41 -24.07
N THR A 355 -3.34 -4.10 -23.01
CA THR A 355 -4.31 -5.20 -23.10
C THR A 355 -5.74 -4.64 -23.19
N PRO A 356 -6.71 -5.40 -23.75
CA PRO A 356 -8.13 -5.00 -23.78
C PRO A 356 -8.69 -4.64 -22.39
N LEU A 357 -8.32 -5.40 -21.36
CA LEU A 357 -8.77 -5.12 -19.98
C LEU A 357 -8.16 -3.83 -19.41
N GLU A 358 -6.89 -3.53 -19.71
CA GLU A 358 -6.29 -2.24 -19.33
C GLU A 358 -7.00 -1.07 -20.00
N LEU A 359 -7.33 -1.20 -21.29
CA LEU A 359 -8.09 -0.18 -22.01
C LEU A 359 -9.48 0.03 -21.37
N ILE A 360 -10.20 -1.04 -21.06
CA ILE A 360 -11.48 -0.97 -20.36
C ILE A 360 -11.32 -0.25 -19.02
N GLY A 361 -10.30 -0.58 -18.23
CA GLY A 361 -10.01 0.09 -16.96
C GLY A 361 -9.80 1.59 -17.11
N LEU A 362 -9.03 2.03 -18.12
CA LEU A 362 -8.81 3.44 -18.42
C LEU A 362 -10.10 4.16 -18.85
N LEU A 363 -10.90 3.51 -19.70
CA LEU A 363 -12.20 4.07 -20.12
C LEU A 363 -13.16 4.19 -18.95
N GLN A 364 -13.24 3.18 -18.09
CA GLN A 364 -14.08 3.24 -16.89
C GLN A 364 -13.61 4.33 -15.90
N ALA A 365 -12.31 4.51 -15.73
CA ALA A 365 -11.76 5.56 -14.87
C ALA A 365 -12.09 6.98 -15.40
N LYS A 366 -12.10 7.18 -16.72
CA LYS A 366 -12.38 8.49 -17.34
C LYS A 366 -13.86 8.79 -17.50
N LEU A 367 -14.64 7.80 -17.91
CA LEU A 367 -16.06 7.98 -18.30
C LEU A 367 -17.03 7.59 -17.19
N GLY A 368 -16.56 6.89 -16.18
CA GLY A 368 -17.39 6.24 -15.16
C GLY A 368 -17.73 4.79 -15.52
N LYS A 369 -17.76 3.92 -14.52
CA LYS A 369 -17.99 2.49 -14.68
C LYS A 369 -19.32 2.17 -15.37
N GLU A 370 -20.36 2.95 -15.08
CA GLU A 370 -21.72 2.73 -15.61
C GLU A 370 -21.87 3.04 -17.11
N ASN A 371 -20.95 3.86 -17.66
CA ASN A 371 -21.00 4.33 -19.04
C ASN A 371 -20.24 3.41 -20.00
N VAL A 372 -19.45 2.46 -19.48
CA VAL A 372 -18.67 1.52 -20.30
C VAL A 372 -19.32 0.14 -20.20
N ARG A 373 -19.96 -0.29 -21.28
CA ARG A 373 -20.73 -1.54 -21.35
C ARG A 373 -20.27 -2.37 -22.53
N LYS A 374 -20.43 -3.68 -22.42
CA LYS A 374 -20.20 -4.63 -23.50
C LYS A 374 -21.53 -5.17 -24.00
N VAL A 375 -21.66 -5.29 -25.32
CA VAL A 375 -22.83 -5.95 -25.95
C VAL A 375 -22.60 -7.46 -25.91
N ALA A 376 -23.55 -8.18 -25.40
CA ALA A 376 -23.57 -9.64 -25.39
C ALA A 376 -24.92 -10.14 -25.92
N LEU A 377 -24.95 -11.38 -26.44
CA LEU A 377 -26.20 -12.01 -26.81
C LEU A 377 -26.99 -12.38 -25.57
N SER A 378 -28.28 -12.05 -25.58
CA SER A 378 -29.23 -12.45 -24.57
C SER A 378 -29.70 -13.88 -24.81
N HIS A 379 -30.25 -14.53 -23.78
CA HIS A 379 -30.95 -15.81 -23.92
C HIS A 379 -32.42 -15.66 -24.33
N ASP A 380 -32.87 -14.41 -24.50
CA ASP A 380 -34.24 -14.14 -24.94
C ASP A 380 -34.38 -14.43 -26.43
N PRO A 381 -35.33 -15.27 -26.85
CA PRO A 381 -35.51 -15.57 -28.23
C PRO A 381 -36.19 -14.44 -29.04
N ARG A 382 -36.75 -13.42 -28.37
CA ARG A 382 -37.34 -12.25 -29.04
C ARG A 382 -36.26 -11.43 -29.71
N PRO A 383 -36.36 -11.09 -31.00
CA PRO A 383 -35.30 -10.36 -31.71
C PRO A 383 -34.92 -9.04 -31.08
N GLU A 384 -35.89 -8.26 -30.63
CA GLU A 384 -35.71 -6.98 -29.96
C GLU A 384 -35.01 -7.09 -28.57
N LYS A 385 -35.05 -8.26 -27.95
CA LYS A 385 -34.37 -8.58 -26.67
C LYS A 385 -33.17 -9.51 -26.85
N ALA A 386 -32.73 -9.74 -28.08
CA ALA A 386 -31.64 -10.67 -28.41
C ALA A 386 -30.24 -10.15 -27.95
N THR A 387 -30.14 -8.90 -27.62
CA THR A 387 -28.89 -8.27 -27.09
C THR A 387 -29.11 -7.70 -25.72
N GLN A 388 -28.06 -7.77 -24.90
CA GLN A 388 -28.01 -7.16 -23.57
C GLN A 388 -26.70 -6.41 -23.37
N LEU A 389 -26.76 -5.37 -22.57
CA LEU A 389 -25.58 -4.64 -22.13
C LEU A 389 -25.10 -5.24 -20.80
N CYS A 390 -23.86 -5.67 -20.75
CA CYS A 390 -23.27 -6.27 -19.56
C CYS A 390 -21.95 -5.61 -19.19
N ASP A 391 -21.43 -5.92 -18.00
CA ASP A 391 -20.12 -5.46 -17.55
C ASP A 391 -19.04 -5.98 -18.51
N PRO A 392 -18.18 -5.09 -19.06
CA PRO A 392 -17.18 -5.46 -20.05
C PRO A 392 -16.09 -6.39 -19.49
N THR A 393 -15.93 -6.46 -18.18
CA THR A 393 -14.94 -7.32 -17.52
C THR A 393 -15.39 -8.78 -17.38
N LEU A 394 -16.70 -9.04 -17.49
CA LEU A 394 -17.22 -10.39 -17.37
C LEU A 394 -16.99 -11.21 -18.66
N PRO A 395 -16.64 -12.49 -18.55
CA PRO A 395 -16.55 -13.36 -19.73
C PRO A 395 -17.93 -13.50 -20.38
N ILE A 396 -17.97 -13.52 -21.72
CA ILE A 396 -19.19 -13.87 -22.44
C ILE A 396 -19.29 -15.39 -22.42
N PRO A 397 -20.39 -15.99 -21.93
CA PRO A 397 -20.59 -17.42 -22.04
C PRO A 397 -20.71 -17.79 -23.53
N SER A 398 -19.72 -18.49 -24.05
CA SER A 398 -19.73 -19.00 -25.42
C SER A 398 -20.66 -20.22 -25.48
N LYS A 399 -21.92 -20.03 -25.77
CA LYS A 399 -22.75 -21.15 -26.23
C LYS A 399 -22.68 -21.21 -27.75
N PRO A 400 -22.57 -22.40 -28.33
CA PRO A 400 -22.64 -22.54 -29.77
C PRO A 400 -24.04 -22.08 -30.23
N HIS A 401 -24.09 -20.96 -30.91
CA HIS A 401 -25.30 -20.48 -31.55
C HIS A 401 -25.40 -21.13 -32.92
N VAL A 402 -26.54 -21.76 -33.21
CA VAL A 402 -26.85 -22.17 -34.58
C VAL A 402 -26.98 -20.90 -35.41
N ALA A 403 -26.09 -20.76 -36.39
CA ALA A 403 -26.13 -19.61 -37.31
C ALA A 403 -27.44 -19.63 -38.08
N ARG A 404 -28.37 -18.75 -37.76
CA ARG A 404 -29.59 -18.50 -38.52
C ARG A 404 -29.46 -17.21 -39.28
N CYS A 405 -30.05 -17.15 -40.45
CA CYS A 405 -30.06 -15.91 -41.23
C CYS A 405 -30.91 -14.85 -40.49
N ARG A 406 -30.27 -13.77 -40.07
CA ARG A 406 -30.90 -12.65 -39.37
C ARG A 406 -30.61 -11.36 -40.13
N PRO A 407 -31.53 -10.35 -40.06
CA PRO A 407 -31.29 -9.08 -40.73
C PRO A 407 -30.09 -8.36 -40.14
N SER A 408 -29.36 -7.63 -41.01
CA SER A 408 -28.24 -6.78 -40.58
C SER A 408 -28.69 -5.53 -39.79
N PHE A 409 -29.92 -5.10 -40.11
CA PHE A 409 -30.55 -3.97 -39.40
C PHE A 409 -31.93 -4.41 -38.89
N LEU A 410 -32.14 -4.26 -37.59
CA LEU A 410 -33.41 -4.53 -36.91
C LEU A 410 -34.05 -3.20 -36.48
N LEU A 411 -35.33 -3.03 -36.79
CA LEU A 411 -36.10 -1.88 -36.30
C LEU A 411 -36.34 -2.01 -34.79
N PRO A 412 -36.17 -0.93 -34.01
CA PRO A 412 -36.44 -0.96 -32.56
C PRO A 412 -37.89 -1.38 -32.23
N THR A 413 -38.82 -0.95 -33.04
CA THR A 413 -40.23 -1.32 -33.02
C THR A 413 -40.67 -1.77 -34.40
N PRO A 414 -41.37 -2.90 -34.55
CA PRO A 414 -41.88 -3.33 -35.83
C PRO A 414 -42.89 -2.33 -36.41
N GLU A 415 -42.80 -2.08 -37.72
CA GLU A 415 -43.70 -1.16 -38.42
C GLU A 415 -44.70 -1.92 -39.31
N PRO A 416 -45.93 -1.45 -39.48
CA PRO A 416 -46.87 -2.08 -40.41
C PRO A 416 -46.29 -2.12 -41.84
N LEU A 417 -46.37 -3.29 -42.51
CA LEU A 417 -45.84 -3.45 -43.85
C LEU A 417 -46.70 -2.70 -44.87
N GLN A 418 -46.17 -1.67 -45.49
CA GLN A 418 -46.88 -0.82 -46.43
C GLN A 418 -46.63 -1.16 -47.91
N GLU A 419 -45.61 -1.96 -48.20
CA GLU A 419 -45.19 -2.32 -49.55
C GLU A 419 -45.55 -3.78 -49.88
N LYS A 420 -45.75 -4.03 -51.19
CA LYS A 420 -45.94 -5.41 -51.68
C LYS A 420 -44.60 -6.12 -51.70
N VAL A 421 -44.59 -7.33 -51.11
CA VAL A 421 -43.37 -8.15 -50.99
C VAL A 421 -43.66 -9.55 -51.51
N SER A 422 -42.67 -10.22 -52.09
CA SER A 422 -42.67 -11.64 -52.40
C SER A 422 -41.94 -12.42 -51.32
N ILE A 423 -42.61 -13.43 -50.73
CA ILE A 423 -42.00 -14.30 -49.72
C ILE A 423 -41.03 -15.25 -50.42
N VAL A 424 -39.78 -15.28 -49.87
CA VAL A 424 -38.71 -16.13 -50.38
C VAL A 424 -38.49 -17.34 -49.48
N GLN A 425 -38.55 -17.13 -48.14
CA GLN A 425 -38.29 -18.17 -47.16
C GLN A 425 -39.17 -17.98 -45.91
N GLY A 426 -39.56 -19.04 -45.24
CA GLY A 426 -40.33 -19.05 -44.02
C GLY A 426 -41.53 -20.01 -44.06
N PRO A 427 -42.37 -20.04 -43.02
CA PRO A 427 -42.29 -19.27 -41.80
C PRO A 427 -41.31 -19.83 -40.78
N GLU A 428 -40.67 -18.90 -40.01
CA GLU A 428 -40.04 -19.23 -38.74
C GLU A 428 -40.95 -18.72 -37.61
N ARG A 429 -41.52 -19.65 -36.82
CA ARG A 429 -42.50 -19.32 -35.80
C ARG A 429 -41.83 -19.01 -34.45
N PHE A 430 -42.16 -17.86 -33.87
CA PHE A 430 -41.81 -17.46 -32.51
C PHE A 430 -43.06 -17.43 -31.65
N VAL A 431 -43.07 -18.28 -30.60
CA VAL A 431 -44.09 -18.25 -29.53
C VAL A 431 -43.32 -18.21 -28.23
N THR A 432 -43.27 -17.03 -27.60
CA THR A 432 -42.36 -16.80 -26.50
C THR A 432 -42.79 -15.56 -25.67
N GLY A 433 -42.17 -15.34 -24.51
CA GLY A 433 -42.39 -14.12 -23.67
C GLY A 433 -43.49 -14.30 -22.65
N TRP A 434 -44.06 -15.50 -22.49
CA TRP A 434 -45.14 -15.76 -21.52
C TRP A 434 -44.74 -15.60 -20.06
N TRP A 435 -43.42 -15.57 -19.77
CA TRP A 435 -42.88 -15.46 -18.39
C TRP A 435 -42.79 -14.03 -17.86
N ASP A 436 -42.81 -13.01 -18.72
CA ASP A 436 -42.71 -11.60 -18.33
C ASP A 436 -43.96 -10.78 -18.75
N GLY A 437 -44.99 -11.41 -19.22
CA GLY A 437 -46.25 -10.76 -19.62
C GLY A 437 -46.21 -10.04 -20.98
N ASP A 438 -45.08 -10.16 -21.71
CA ASP A 438 -44.89 -9.61 -23.05
C ASP A 438 -44.78 -10.79 -24.05
N ASP A 439 -45.88 -11.57 -24.11
CA ASP A 439 -45.97 -12.76 -24.98
C ASP A 439 -46.13 -12.33 -26.42
N ILE A 440 -45.35 -12.99 -27.29
CA ILE A 440 -45.41 -12.78 -28.72
C ILE A 440 -45.69 -14.08 -29.45
N THR A 441 -46.55 -14.00 -30.48
CA THR A 441 -46.71 -15.04 -31.48
C THR A 441 -46.57 -14.41 -32.85
N ARG A 442 -45.46 -14.73 -33.52
CA ARG A 442 -45.08 -14.13 -34.79
C ARG A 442 -44.54 -15.19 -35.75
N ASP A 443 -45.03 -15.20 -36.99
CA ASP A 443 -44.51 -16.01 -38.09
C ASP A 443 -43.58 -15.12 -38.94
N TYR A 444 -42.26 -15.32 -38.86
CA TYR A 444 -41.29 -14.53 -39.62
C TYR A 444 -40.99 -15.12 -40.98
N PHE A 445 -40.77 -14.23 -41.93
CA PHE A 445 -40.45 -14.55 -43.33
C PHE A 445 -39.31 -13.67 -43.83
N ILE A 446 -38.50 -14.22 -44.73
CA ILE A 446 -37.59 -13.45 -45.56
C ILE A 446 -38.34 -13.13 -46.85
N ALA A 447 -38.47 -11.87 -47.16
CA ALA A 447 -39.23 -11.38 -48.29
C ALA A 447 -38.39 -10.40 -49.15
N ARG A 448 -38.72 -10.30 -50.41
CA ARG A 448 -38.10 -9.37 -51.36
C ARG A 448 -39.13 -8.34 -51.79
N SER A 449 -38.75 -7.04 -51.65
CA SER A 449 -39.59 -5.93 -52.09
C SER A 449 -39.53 -5.76 -53.64
N ASN A 450 -40.48 -5.05 -54.21
CA ASN A 450 -40.47 -4.72 -55.63
C ASN A 450 -39.26 -3.87 -56.07
N THR A 451 -38.62 -3.16 -55.12
CA THR A 451 -37.39 -2.39 -55.31
C THR A 451 -36.13 -3.25 -55.16
N GLY A 452 -36.24 -4.54 -54.90
CA GLY A 452 -35.13 -5.48 -54.78
C GLY A 452 -34.54 -5.60 -53.39
N ARG A 453 -35.04 -4.88 -52.38
CA ARG A 453 -34.56 -4.94 -51.00
C ARG A 453 -34.96 -6.28 -50.36
N TRP A 454 -34.10 -6.83 -49.52
CA TRP A 454 -34.35 -7.99 -48.71
C TRP A 454 -34.84 -7.56 -47.34
N LEU A 455 -36.08 -8.01 -46.98
CA LEU A 455 -36.80 -7.60 -45.80
C LEU A 455 -37.08 -8.78 -44.88
N TRP A 456 -37.02 -8.55 -43.59
CA TRP A 456 -37.45 -9.47 -42.56
C TRP A 456 -38.80 -9.02 -42.05
N VAL A 457 -39.84 -9.75 -42.46
CA VAL A 457 -41.25 -9.41 -42.17
C VAL A 457 -41.87 -10.50 -41.32
N PHE A 458 -42.88 -10.16 -40.55
CA PHE A 458 -43.63 -11.17 -39.83
C PHE A 458 -45.16 -10.92 -39.94
N ARG A 459 -45.88 -12.00 -39.70
CA ARG A 459 -47.32 -11.97 -39.56
C ARG A 459 -47.69 -12.28 -38.11
N ASN A 460 -48.54 -11.44 -37.49
CA ASN A 460 -49.03 -11.64 -36.12
C ASN A 460 -50.26 -12.64 -36.10
N GLN A 461 -50.82 -12.84 -34.89
CA GLN A 461 -52.01 -13.70 -34.71
C GLN A 461 -53.24 -13.17 -35.47
N ASP A 462 -53.37 -11.85 -35.59
CA ASP A 462 -54.47 -11.19 -36.31
C ASP A 462 -54.26 -11.19 -37.83
N LYS A 463 -53.24 -11.91 -38.30
CA LYS A 463 -52.87 -11.99 -39.73
C LYS A 463 -52.40 -10.65 -40.33
N GLN A 464 -52.02 -9.67 -39.51
CA GLN A 464 -51.45 -8.42 -39.95
C GLN A 464 -49.94 -8.59 -40.23
N TRP A 465 -49.41 -7.87 -41.22
CA TRP A 465 -48.05 -7.94 -41.64
C TRP A 465 -47.23 -6.74 -41.13
N PHE A 466 -46.02 -7.00 -40.64
CA PHE A 466 -45.10 -6.03 -40.12
C PHE A 466 -43.69 -6.20 -40.71
N LEU A 467 -43.02 -5.10 -40.94
CA LEU A 467 -41.59 -5.03 -41.22
C LEU A 467 -40.85 -4.94 -39.89
N HIS A 468 -39.84 -5.81 -39.67
CA HIS A 468 -39.04 -5.81 -38.46
C HIS A 468 -37.57 -5.61 -38.72
N GLY A 469 -37.07 -5.89 -39.92
CA GLY A 469 -35.66 -5.69 -40.26
C GLY A 469 -35.36 -5.75 -41.75
N GLN A 470 -34.13 -5.39 -42.08
CA GLN A 470 -33.62 -5.38 -43.44
C GLN A 470 -32.26 -6.09 -43.49
N PHE A 471 -32.06 -6.90 -44.52
CA PHE A 471 -30.78 -7.51 -44.84
C PHE A 471 -29.98 -6.56 -45.74
N SER A 472 -28.65 -6.50 -45.50
CA SER A 472 -27.68 -5.78 -46.33
C SER A 472 -27.19 -6.62 -47.47
#